data_76e5897150fb04a0bb02500c0dc94cb0
#
_entry.id   76e5897150fb04a0bb02500c0dc94cb0
#
_cell.length_a   1.000
_cell.length_b   1.000
_cell.length_c   1.000
_cell.angle_alpha   90.00
_cell.angle_beta   90.00
_cell.angle_gamma   90.00
#
_symmetry.space_group_name_H-M   'P 1'
#
loop_
_entity.id
_entity.type
_entity.pdbx_description
1 polymer ?
#
loop_
_entity_poly.entity_id
_entity_poly.type
_entity_poly.pdbx_seq_one_letter_code
_entity_poly.pdbx_strand_id
1 'polypeptide(L)'
;MRLNPREIRDMMFNEKVGGLMETEKQADLKREETLKAIEQLCLLDDNLMILAFDRNIEATELLLNVILQCNDLKVLEVVAQREYKNPVSGGRSITIDIYAVDGDGKIYDIEVQRASSGADVQRARFHSGMIDTKMLKAGA
;
A
#
# COMPACT_ATOMS: atom_id res chain seq x y z
N MET A 1 -24.45 -23.31 -52.54
CA MET A 1 -23.96 -21.94 -52.72
C MET A 1 -22.51 -21.90 -52.25
N ARG A 2 -21.57 -21.69 -53.14
CA ARG A 2 -20.13 -21.61 -52.73
C ARG A 2 -19.73 -20.13 -52.73
N LEU A 3 -19.28 -19.65 -51.58
CA LEU A 3 -18.75 -18.30 -51.46
C LEU A 3 -17.45 -18.19 -52.28
N ASN A 4 -17.25 -17.03 -52.92
CA ASN A 4 -16.04 -16.80 -53.69
C ASN A 4 -14.86 -16.44 -52.74
N PRO A 5 -13.60 -16.60 -53.15
CA PRO A 5 -12.45 -16.32 -52.30
C PRO A 5 -12.34 -14.87 -51.75
N ARG A 6 -12.92 -13.90 -52.45
CA ARG A 6 -12.99 -12.50 -51.97
C ARG A 6 -13.98 -12.33 -50.83
N GLU A 7 -15.16 -12.91 -50.95
CA GLU A 7 -16.19 -12.86 -49.89
C GLU A 7 -15.72 -13.53 -48.60
N ILE A 8 -15.00 -14.66 -48.73
CA ILE A 8 -14.38 -15.34 -47.55
C ILE A 8 -13.32 -14.45 -46.89
N ARG A 9 -12.47 -13.82 -47.66
CA ARG A 9 -11.44 -12.93 -47.16
C ARG A 9 -12.01 -11.69 -46.43
N ASP A 10 -13.04 -11.09 -47.01
CA ASP A 10 -13.68 -9.90 -46.45
C ASP A 10 -14.49 -10.26 -45.19
N MET A 11 -15.12 -11.43 -45.11
CA MET A 11 -15.70 -11.94 -43.86
C MET A 11 -14.66 -12.15 -42.76
N MET A 12 -13.55 -12.82 -43.08
CA MET A 12 -12.47 -13.06 -42.09
C MET A 12 -11.77 -11.76 -41.64
N PHE A 13 -11.66 -10.77 -42.52
CA PHE A 13 -11.13 -9.45 -42.18
C PHE A 13 -12.08 -8.70 -41.24
N ASN A 14 -13.37 -8.68 -41.52
CA ASN A 14 -14.37 -8.02 -40.67
C ASN A 14 -14.52 -8.69 -39.32
N GLU A 15 -14.41 -10.01 -39.23
CA GLU A 15 -14.41 -10.75 -37.95
C GLU A 15 -13.16 -10.39 -37.09
N LYS A 16 -11.96 -10.32 -37.73
CA LYS A 16 -10.73 -9.89 -37.04
C LYS A 16 -10.79 -8.44 -36.57
N VAL A 17 -11.30 -7.53 -37.40
CA VAL A 17 -11.42 -6.11 -37.05
C VAL A 17 -12.47 -5.92 -35.95
N GLY A 18 -13.59 -6.64 -36.00
CA GLY A 18 -14.61 -6.64 -34.95
C GLY A 18 -14.06 -7.13 -33.61
N GLY A 19 -13.28 -8.23 -33.61
CA GLY A 19 -12.66 -8.74 -32.39
C GLY A 19 -11.60 -7.81 -31.79
N LEU A 20 -10.84 -7.10 -32.62
CA LEU A 20 -9.87 -6.08 -32.14
C LEU A 20 -10.58 -4.87 -31.52
N MET A 21 -11.65 -4.39 -32.14
CA MET A 21 -12.43 -3.26 -31.60
C MET A 21 -13.15 -3.62 -30.29
N GLU A 22 -13.63 -4.86 -30.13
CA GLU A 22 -14.22 -5.32 -28.86
C GLU A 22 -13.17 -5.40 -27.74
N THR A 23 -11.96 -5.86 -28.05
CA THR A 23 -10.87 -5.91 -27.05
C THR A 23 -10.39 -4.51 -26.64
N GLU A 24 -10.31 -3.56 -27.55
CA GLU A 24 -9.98 -2.16 -27.24
C GLU A 24 -11.08 -1.52 -26.37
N LYS A 25 -12.34 -1.71 -26.73
CA LYS A 25 -13.47 -1.18 -25.95
C LYS A 25 -13.54 -1.76 -24.53
N GLN A 26 -13.24 -3.04 -24.36
CA GLN A 26 -13.14 -3.68 -23.04
C GLN A 26 -11.95 -3.14 -22.23
N ALA A 27 -10.83 -2.89 -22.88
CA ALA A 27 -9.65 -2.28 -22.23
C ALA A 27 -9.96 -0.85 -21.75
N ASP A 28 -10.63 -0.06 -22.57
CA ASP A 28 -11.04 1.31 -22.21
C ASP A 28 -12.04 1.35 -21.08
N LEU A 29 -13.06 0.47 -21.09
CA LEU A 29 -14.02 0.34 -19.98
C LEU A 29 -13.33 -0.03 -18.67
N LYS A 30 -12.43 -1.01 -18.71
CA LYS A 30 -11.65 -1.42 -17.53
C LYS A 30 -10.76 -0.30 -17.01
N ARG A 31 -10.18 0.49 -17.91
CA ARG A 31 -9.37 1.66 -17.55
C ARG A 31 -10.23 2.74 -16.87
N GLU A 32 -11.41 3.01 -17.40
CA GLU A 32 -12.35 3.98 -16.82
C GLU A 32 -12.84 3.54 -15.43
N GLU A 33 -13.19 2.27 -15.26
CA GLU A 33 -13.55 1.69 -13.96
C GLU A 33 -12.39 1.78 -12.96
N THR A 34 -11.16 1.51 -13.41
CA THR A 34 -9.95 1.63 -12.58
C THR A 34 -9.72 3.08 -12.15
N LEU A 35 -9.86 4.05 -13.06
CA LEU A 35 -9.72 5.48 -12.74
C LEU A 35 -10.77 5.92 -11.72
N LYS A 36 -12.03 5.52 -11.89
CA LYS A 36 -13.10 5.79 -10.92
C LYS A 36 -12.82 5.17 -9.54
N ALA A 37 -12.26 3.96 -9.52
CA ALA A 37 -11.85 3.33 -8.27
C ALA A 37 -10.71 4.10 -7.58
N ILE A 38 -9.72 4.56 -8.36
CA ILE A 38 -8.60 5.39 -7.86
C ILE A 38 -9.10 6.72 -7.29
N GLU A 39 -10.03 7.38 -7.95
CA GLU A 39 -10.63 8.64 -7.48
C GLU A 39 -11.35 8.50 -6.13
N GLN A 40 -11.81 7.30 -5.81
CA GLN A 40 -12.47 6.99 -4.53
C GLN A 40 -11.49 6.59 -3.42
N LEU A 41 -10.20 6.33 -3.75
CA LEU A 41 -9.20 5.97 -2.76
C LEU A 41 -8.85 7.18 -1.89
N CYS A 42 -8.84 6.95 -0.58
CA CYS A 42 -8.29 7.88 0.40
C CYS A 42 -6.84 7.48 0.71
N LEU A 43 -5.97 8.45 0.97
CA LEU A 43 -4.58 8.17 1.39
C LEU A 43 -4.50 7.22 2.60
N LEU A 44 -5.57 7.18 3.38
CA LEU A 44 -5.70 6.30 4.54
C LEU A 44 -6.21 4.88 4.20
N ASP A 45 -6.42 4.55 2.92
CA ASP A 45 -6.73 3.18 2.51
C ASP A 45 -5.45 2.34 2.49
N ASP A 46 -5.51 1.14 3.06
CA ASP A 46 -4.35 0.27 3.27
C ASP A 46 -3.52 0.07 1.99
N ASN A 47 -4.18 -0.17 0.85
CA ASN A 47 -3.49 -0.38 -0.42
C ASN A 47 -2.79 0.88 -0.93
N LEU A 48 -3.45 2.06 -0.82
CA LEU A 48 -2.86 3.31 -1.27
C LEU A 48 -1.74 3.74 -0.33
N MET A 49 -1.90 3.51 0.97
CA MET A 49 -0.89 3.78 1.98
C MET A 49 0.38 2.96 1.73
N ILE A 50 0.26 1.65 1.44
CA ILE A 50 1.40 0.82 1.07
C ILE A 50 2.09 1.38 -0.17
N LEU A 51 1.33 1.69 -1.23
CA LEU A 51 1.89 2.26 -2.48
C LEU A 51 2.58 3.60 -2.26
N ALA A 52 2.03 4.46 -1.39
CA ALA A 52 2.56 5.79 -1.14
C ALA A 52 3.83 5.77 -0.27
N PHE A 53 3.90 4.87 0.71
CA PHE A 53 4.93 4.92 1.76
C PHE A 53 5.92 3.77 1.75
N ASP A 54 5.62 2.59 1.12
CA ASP A 54 6.59 1.50 1.14
C ASP A 54 7.89 1.91 0.44
N ARG A 55 9.00 1.90 1.20
CA ARG A 55 10.34 2.33 0.77
C ARG A 55 10.40 3.78 0.25
N ASN A 56 9.36 4.57 0.46
CA ASN A 56 9.34 5.97 0.08
C ASN A 56 9.80 6.86 1.23
N ILE A 57 11.11 7.05 1.30
CA ILE A 57 11.77 7.85 2.34
C ILE A 57 11.26 9.29 2.33
N GLU A 58 11.18 9.92 1.15
CA GLU A 58 10.79 11.33 1.02
C GLU A 58 9.36 11.59 1.51
N ALA A 59 8.41 10.73 1.13
CA ALA A 59 7.02 10.88 1.56
C ALA A 59 6.88 10.67 3.08
N THR A 60 7.60 9.68 3.64
CA THR A 60 7.57 9.40 5.08
C THR A 60 8.27 10.49 5.90
N GLU A 61 9.39 11.01 5.41
CA GLU A 61 10.09 12.15 6.01
C GLU A 61 9.20 13.39 6.06
N LEU A 62 8.52 13.72 4.95
CA LEU A 62 7.55 14.80 4.91
C LEU A 62 6.41 14.59 5.92
N LEU A 63 5.84 13.39 5.95
CA LEU A 63 4.75 13.05 6.88
C LEU A 63 5.18 13.23 8.34
N LEU A 64 6.35 12.68 8.72
CA LEU A 64 6.86 12.78 10.08
C LEU A 64 7.20 14.22 10.46
N ASN A 65 7.82 14.99 9.56
CA ASN A 65 8.11 16.40 9.82
C ASN A 65 6.82 17.20 10.06
N VAL A 66 5.76 16.94 9.30
CA VAL A 66 4.45 17.58 9.49
C VAL A 66 3.82 17.17 10.83
N ILE A 67 3.77 15.88 11.16
CA ILE A 67 3.14 15.38 12.39
C ILE A 67 3.88 15.87 13.64
N LEU A 68 5.22 15.82 13.61
CA LEU A 68 6.07 16.20 14.74
C LEU A 68 6.38 17.69 14.78
N GLN A 69 5.91 18.47 13.80
CA GLN A 69 6.14 19.92 13.68
C GLN A 69 7.63 20.29 13.72
N CYS A 70 8.47 19.49 13.04
CA CYS A 70 9.89 19.73 12.84
C CYS A 70 10.21 19.82 11.34
N ASN A 71 11.44 20.21 10.97
CA ASN A 71 11.84 20.39 9.57
C ASN A 71 13.19 19.71 9.24
N ASP A 72 13.80 19.08 10.22
CA ASP A 72 15.17 18.56 10.16
C ASP A 72 15.26 17.05 10.36
N LEU A 73 14.12 16.37 10.59
CA LEU A 73 14.07 14.93 10.72
C LEU A 73 14.46 14.29 9.38
N LYS A 74 15.41 13.37 9.42
CA LYS A 74 15.89 12.60 8.27
C LYS A 74 15.59 11.12 8.46
N VAL A 75 14.85 10.55 7.54
CA VAL A 75 14.49 9.13 7.54
C VAL A 75 15.51 8.33 6.75
N LEU A 76 15.95 7.19 7.28
CA LEU A 76 16.89 6.27 6.64
C LEU A 76 16.26 4.99 6.13
N GLU A 77 15.23 4.49 6.82
CA GLU A 77 14.54 3.25 6.48
C GLU A 77 13.03 3.43 6.59
N VAL A 78 12.29 2.91 5.63
CA VAL A 78 10.82 2.84 5.65
C VAL A 78 10.37 1.47 5.17
N VAL A 79 9.45 0.87 5.90
CA VAL A 79 8.79 -0.40 5.53
C VAL A 79 7.30 -0.29 5.84
N ALA A 80 6.44 -0.41 4.83
CA ALA A 80 5.02 -0.52 5.05
C ALA A 80 4.63 -1.96 5.46
N GLN A 81 3.59 -2.10 6.28
CA GLN A 81 3.04 -3.37 6.74
C GLN A 81 4.09 -4.31 7.37
N ARG A 82 4.95 -3.75 8.23
CA ARG A 82 5.99 -4.54 8.91
C ARG A 82 5.40 -5.42 10.02
N GLU A 83 5.53 -6.73 9.86
CA GLU A 83 5.07 -7.71 10.86
C GLU A 83 6.10 -7.90 11.99
N TYR A 84 5.64 -7.82 13.24
CA TYR A 84 6.37 -8.23 14.43
C TYR A 84 5.69 -9.45 15.06
N LYS A 85 6.31 -10.61 14.87
CA LYS A 85 5.83 -11.87 15.47
C LYS A 85 6.07 -11.89 16.97
N ASN A 86 5.06 -12.29 17.72
CA ASN A 86 5.20 -12.49 19.14
C ASN A 86 6.17 -13.67 19.42
N PRO A 87 7.18 -13.52 20.28
CA PRO A 87 8.13 -14.58 20.62
C PRO A 87 7.46 -15.72 21.40
N VAL A 88 6.34 -15.46 22.06
CA VAL A 88 5.57 -16.48 22.79
C VAL A 88 4.62 -17.18 21.83
N SER A 89 4.67 -18.52 21.80
CA SER A 89 3.75 -19.34 21.00
C SER A 89 2.30 -19.05 21.37
N GLY A 90 1.47 -18.75 20.36
CA GLY A 90 0.07 -18.35 20.55
C GLY A 90 -0.11 -16.89 21.00
N GLY A 91 0.96 -16.14 21.21
CA GLY A 91 0.90 -14.71 21.51
C GLY A 91 0.46 -13.88 20.30
N ARG A 92 -0.20 -12.74 20.56
CA ARG A 92 -0.66 -11.84 19.52
C ARG A 92 0.51 -11.14 18.85
N SER A 93 0.66 -11.28 17.54
CA SER A 93 1.59 -10.49 16.71
C SER A 93 0.97 -9.12 16.38
N ILE A 94 1.79 -8.20 15.91
CA ILE A 94 1.36 -6.89 15.40
C ILE A 94 1.83 -6.71 13.98
N THR A 95 1.08 -5.90 13.22
CA THR A 95 1.54 -5.35 11.95
C THR A 95 1.54 -3.83 12.11
N ILE A 96 2.67 -3.21 11.83
CA ILE A 96 2.87 -1.76 11.83
C ILE A 96 2.52 -1.24 10.44
N ASP A 97 1.64 -0.25 10.36
CA ASP A 97 1.19 0.29 9.07
C ASP A 97 2.36 0.92 8.31
N ILE A 98 3.11 1.82 8.96
CA ILE A 98 4.35 2.38 8.42
C ILE A 98 5.41 2.38 9.52
N TYR A 99 6.45 1.61 9.33
CA TYR A 99 7.64 1.59 10.16
C TYR A 99 8.71 2.49 9.55
N ALA A 100 9.29 3.39 10.34
CA ALA A 100 10.39 4.22 9.88
C ALA A 100 11.52 4.30 10.93
N VAL A 101 12.74 4.54 10.45
CA VAL A 101 13.94 4.77 11.29
C VAL A 101 14.62 6.05 10.83
N ASP A 102 14.98 6.92 11.76
CA ASP A 102 15.71 8.15 11.47
C ASP A 102 17.24 7.99 11.55
N GLY A 103 17.95 9.10 11.28
CA GLY A 103 19.41 9.16 11.31
C GLY A 103 20.03 8.88 12.68
N ASP A 104 19.29 9.06 13.77
CA ASP A 104 19.72 8.80 15.14
C ASP A 104 19.36 7.39 15.61
N GLY A 105 18.75 6.58 14.74
CA GLY A 105 18.30 5.22 15.03
C GLY A 105 17.00 5.16 15.80
N LYS A 106 16.27 6.26 15.90
CA LYS A 106 14.94 6.29 16.53
C LYS A 106 13.91 5.67 15.61
N ILE A 107 13.02 4.85 16.20
CA ILE A 107 11.97 4.16 15.48
C ILE A 107 10.65 4.90 15.61
N TYR A 108 9.93 4.97 14.51
CA TYR A 108 8.60 5.53 14.41
C TYR A 108 7.63 4.44 13.97
N ASP A 109 6.58 4.27 14.77
CA ASP A 109 5.41 3.44 14.46
C ASP A 109 4.28 4.40 14.10
N ILE A 110 3.92 4.44 12.80
CA ILE A 110 2.89 5.31 12.29
C ILE A 110 1.68 4.44 11.99
N GLU A 111 0.67 4.55 12.84
CA GLU A 111 -0.60 3.85 12.75
C GLU A 111 -1.68 4.77 12.16
N VAL A 112 -2.37 4.29 11.15
CA VAL A 112 -3.44 5.04 10.50
C VAL A 112 -4.79 4.56 10.99
N GLN A 113 -5.57 5.47 11.58
CA GLN A 113 -6.88 5.15 12.10
C GLN A 113 -7.95 6.00 11.41
N ARG A 114 -8.82 5.36 10.63
CA ARG A 114 -9.91 6.03 9.91
C ARG A 114 -11.13 6.36 10.78
N ALA A 115 -11.33 5.63 11.88
CA ALA A 115 -12.45 5.82 12.78
C ALA A 115 -11.95 6.16 14.19
N SER A 116 -12.68 7.03 14.90
CA SER A 116 -12.37 7.39 16.29
C SER A 116 -12.52 6.22 17.26
N SER A 117 -13.35 5.21 16.91
CA SER A 117 -13.49 3.98 17.68
C SER A 117 -12.30 3.05 17.42
N GLY A 118 -11.49 2.77 18.45
CA GLY A 118 -10.36 1.83 18.36
C GLY A 118 -8.97 2.45 18.46
N ALA A 119 -8.85 3.79 18.51
CA ALA A 119 -7.61 4.46 18.92
C ALA A 119 -7.41 4.24 20.42
N ASP A 120 -6.93 3.05 20.79
CA ASP A 120 -6.75 2.66 22.18
C ASP A 120 -5.30 2.85 22.59
N VAL A 121 -5.10 3.59 23.70
CA VAL A 121 -3.79 3.75 24.35
C VAL A 121 -3.16 2.40 24.70
N GLN A 122 -3.97 1.38 24.99
CA GLN A 122 -3.48 0.02 25.24
C GLN A 122 -2.88 -0.60 23.99
N ARG A 123 -3.48 -0.37 22.81
CA ARG A 123 -2.93 -0.82 21.53
C ARG A 123 -1.59 -0.15 21.25
N ALA A 124 -1.50 1.17 21.40
CA ALA A 124 -0.25 1.89 21.19
C ALA A 124 0.86 1.39 22.14
N ARG A 125 0.57 1.17 23.41
CA ARG A 125 1.51 0.59 24.36
C ARG A 125 1.92 -0.85 24.01
N PHE A 126 0.99 -1.65 23.51
CA PHE A 126 1.29 -3.01 23.07
C PHE A 126 2.23 -3.01 21.87
N HIS A 127 1.99 -2.14 20.87
CA HIS A 127 2.87 -1.96 19.72
C HIS A 127 4.27 -1.52 20.16
N SER A 128 4.38 -0.48 20.99
CA SER A 128 5.67 -0.03 21.54
C SER A 128 6.40 -1.16 22.27
N GLY A 129 5.71 -1.91 23.14
CA GLY A 129 6.31 -3.03 23.86
C GLY A 129 6.80 -4.15 22.94
N MET A 130 6.08 -4.42 21.84
CA MET A 130 6.50 -5.40 20.84
C MET A 130 7.75 -4.94 20.06
N ILE A 131 7.88 -3.66 19.76
CA ILE A 131 9.07 -3.08 19.17
C ILE A 131 10.24 -3.20 20.14
N ASP A 132 10.06 -2.78 21.41
CA ASP A 132 11.07 -2.84 22.45
C ASP A 132 11.62 -4.25 22.67
N THR A 133 10.78 -5.27 22.62
CA THR A 133 11.24 -6.69 22.76
C THR A 133 12.22 -7.11 21.67
N LYS A 134 12.26 -6.41 20.53
CA LYS A 134 13.21 -6.66 19.43
C LYS A 134 14.47 -5.81 19.52
N MET A 135 14.37 -4.65 20.17
CA MET A 135 15.47 -3.70 20.29
C MET A 135 16.34 -3.97 21.52
N LEU A 136 15.75 -4.41 22.62
CA LEU A 136 16.47 -4.71 23.85
C LEU A 136 17.28 -6.00 23.69
N LYS A 137 18.56 -5.91 24.03
CA LYS A 137 19.43 -7.08 24.13
C LYS A 137 19.16 -7.81 25.44
N ALA A 138 19.35 -9.13 25.42
CA ALA A 138 19.26 -9.92 26.64
C ALA A 138 20.24 -9.40 27.72
N GLY A 139 19.72 -9.03 28.88
CA GLY A 139 20.53 -8.51 30.00
C GLY A 139 20.77 -6.99 29.98
N ALA A 140 20.08 -6.25 29.10
CA ALA A 140 20.10 -4.78 29.12
C ALA A 140 19.08 -4.22 30.12
#